data_5de1a133d6689588403711e4523953d3
#
_entry.id   5de1a133d6689588403711e4523953d3
#
_cell.length_a   1.000
_cell.length_b   1.000
_cell.length_c   1.000
_cell.angle_alpha   90.00
_cell.angle_beta   90.00
_cell.angle_gamma   90.00
#
_symmetry.space_group_name_H-M   'P 1'
#
loop_
_entity.id
_entity.type
_entity.pdbx_description
1 polymer ?
#
loop_
_entity_poly.entity_id
_entity_poly.type
_entity_poly.pdbx_seq_one_letter_code
_entity_poly.pdbx_strand_id
1 'polypeptide(L)'
;MKSISPLLTLILVSACTGGGDPEASSDVWRVNTTSGSVTAEGAENAVFWRDIPYAQPPVGELRWRAPKAAQSPLAEIGARDNVACLQVAWDGGGVPGEGVVGAEDCLYLDITAPIRATAVEPLPVMFWIHGGGNTSGFKGYYDFSTLVESQQVIVVAINYRLGPFGWFSHPVVQKQAEGLDRSSNFGTLDIIQALSWVQQ
;
A
#
# COMPACT_ATOMS: atom_id res chain seq x y z
N MET A 1 71.64 -40.86 -14.58
CA MET A 1 70.81 -39.66 -14.92
C MET A 1 69.46 -40.18 -15.39
N LYS A 2 68.42 -40.09 -14.56
CA LYS A 2 67.07 -40.59 -14.85
C LYS A 2 66.21 -39.40 -15.23
N SER A 3 65.66 -39.42 -16.42
CA SER A 3 64.70 -38.48 -16.95
C SER A 3 63.33 -38.78 -16.40
N ILE A 4 62.66 -37.83 -15.77
CA ILE A 4 61.29 -37.92 -15.28
C ILE A 4 60.40 -37.06 -16.23
N SER A 5 59.51 -37.67 -16.95
CA SER A 5 58.54 -37.04 -17.80
C SER A 5 57.31 -36.63 -16.97
N PRO A 6 56.80 -35.43 -17.02
CA PRO A 6 55.52 -35.12 -16.31
C PRO A 6 54.34 -35.48 -17.22
N LEU A 7 53.44 -36.21 -16.64
CA LEU A 7 52.14 -36.61 -17.19
C LEU A 7 51.20 -35.40 -17.11
N LEU A 8 50.78 -34.87 -18.26
CA LEU A 8 49.86 -33.78 -18.36
C LEU A 8 48.41 -34.30 -18.28
N THR A 9 47.80 -34.14 -17.12
CA THR A 9 46.40 -34.51 -16.91
C THR A 9 45.50 -33.37 -17.44
N LEU A 10 44.82 -33.64 -18.52
CA LEU A 10 43.82 -32.74 -19.14
C LEU A 10 42.54 -32.82 -18.33
N ILE A 11 42.23 -31.79 -17.54
CA ILE A 11 40.94 -31.66 -16.85
C ILE A 11 39.94 -31.00 -17.84
N LEU A 12 39.02 -31.83 -18.36
CA LEU A 12 37.86 -31.34 -19.09
C LEU A 12 36.91 -30.65 -18.10
N VAL A 13 36.86 -29.33 -18.13
CA VAL A 13 35.81 -28.54 -17.47
C VAL A 13 34.60 -28.56 -18.38
N SER A 14 33.59 -29.33 -18.03
CA SER A 14 32.29 -29.30 -18.65
C SER A 14 31.59 -28.00 -18.25
N ALA A 15 31.51 -27.05 -19.16
CA ALA A 15 30.72 -25.85 -19.00
C ALA A 15 29.24 -26.21 -19.14
N CYS A 16 28.53 -26.36 -18.02
CA CYS A 16 27.08 -26.32 -18.01
C CYS A 16 26.63 -24.88 -18.27
N THR A 17 26.26 -24.60 -19.52
CA THR A 17 25.49 -23.42 -19.89
C THR A 17 24.03 -23.63 -19.46
N GLY A 18 23.73 -23.40 -18.20
CA GLY A 18 22.38 -23.19 -17.71
C GLY A 18 22.15 -21.69 -17.61
N GLY A 19 21.70 -21.08 -18.70
CA GLY A 19 21.11 -19.73 -18.65
C GLY A 19 19.72 -19.83 -18.03
N GLY A 20 19.64 -19.78 -16.72
CA GLY A 20 18.44 -19.41 -15.99
C GLY A 20 18.63 -17.95 -15.64
N ASP A 21 17.72 -17.08 -16.11
CA ASP A 21 17.60 -15.75 -15.58
C ASP A 21 17.46 -15.88 -14.05
N PRO A 22 18.17 -15.07 -13.25
CA PRO A 22 17.94 -15.10 -11.82
C PRO A 22 16.48 -14.65 -11.60
N GLU A 23 15.60 -15.57 -11.22
CA GLU A 23 14.33 -15.24 -10.60
C GLU A 23 14.69 -14.26 -9.47
N ALA A 24 14.30 -12.99 -9.63
CA ALA A 24 14.45 -12.00 -8.59
C ALA A 24 13.71 -12.56 -7.37
N SER A 25 14.45 -12.88 -6.31
CA SER A 25 13.87 -13.50 -5.14
C SER A 25 12.78 -12.57 -4.61
N SER A 26 11.58 -13.08 -4.37
CA SER A 26 10.42 -12.34 -3.84
C SER A 26 10.74 -11.58 -2.54
N ASP A 27 11.83 -11.93 -1.87
CA ASP A 27 12.29 -11.30 -0.63
C ASP A 27 12.90 -9.90 -0.83
N VAL A 28 13.29 -9.54 -2.05
CA VAL A 28 13.94 -8.23 -2.32
C VAL A 28 13.00 -7.06 -2.05
N TRP A 29 11.69 -7.26 -2.18
CA TRP A 29 10.69 -6.19 -2.02
C TRP A 29 9.79 -6.40 -0.80
N ARG A 30 10.23 -7.23 0.15
CA ARG A 30 9.53 -7.38 1.42
C ARG A 30 9.95 -6.25 2.37
N VAL A 31 8.98 -5.54 2.90
CA VAL A 31 9.19 -4.47 3.89
C VAL A 31 8.38 -4.76 5.15
N ASN A 32 8.96 -4.41 6.29
CA ASN A 32 8.31 -4.49 7.59
C ASN A 32 7.85 -3.10 7.99
N THR A 33 6.58 -2.99 8.34
CA THR A 33 5.95 -1.76 8.80
C THR A 33 5.40 -1.92 10.20
N THR A 34 4.96 -0.84 10.83
CA THR A 34 4.23 -0.90 12.12
C THR A 34 2.92 -1.66 12.02
N SER A 35 2.37 -1.78 10.80
CA SER A 35 1.10 -2.45 10.52
C SER A 35 1.26 -3.91 10.09
N GLY A 36 2.47 -4.37 9.83
CA GLY A 36 2.79 -5.73 9.38
C GLY A 36 3.84 -5.77 8.30
N SER A 37 4.17 -6.96 7.84
CA SER A 37 5.07 -7.21 6.72
C SER A 37 4.28 -7.29 5.42
N VAL A 38 4.76 -6.64 4.38
CA VAL A 38 4.16 -6.65 3.04
C VAL A 38 5.22 -6.96 2.00
N THR A 39 4.88 -7.82 1.06
CA THR A 39 5.71 -8.12 -0.11
C THR A 39 5.14 -7.40 -1.31
N ALA A 40 6.00 -6.68 -2.04
CA ALA A 40 5.58 -5.97 -3.23
C ALA A 40 5.39 -6.89 -4.42
N GLU A 41 4.54 -6.45 -5.33
CA GLU A 41 4.44 -6.94 -6.69
C GLU A 41 5.30 -6.05 -7.60
N GLY A 42 6.14 -6.68 -8.43
CA GLY A 42 6.94 -5.96 -9.43
C GLY A 42 6.24 -5.91 -10.77
N ALA A 43 6.37 -4.78 -11.45
CA ALA A 43 6.08 -4.64 -12.87
C ALA A 43 7.35 -4.13 -13.58
N GLU A 44 7.27 -3.89 -14.90
CA GLU A 44 8.44 -3.52 -15.71
C GLU A 44 9.25 -2.35 -15.12
N ASN A 45 8.57 -1.32 -14.62
CA ASN A 45 9.19 -0.06 -14.22
C ASN A 45 8.91 0.33 -12.76
N ALA A 46 8.03 -0.39 -12.06
CA ALA A 46 7.58 -0.03 -10.73
C ALA A 46 7.37 -1.25 -9.84
N VAL A 47 7.41 -1.01 -8.54
CA VAL A 47 7.00 -1.95 -7.50
C VAL A 47 5.83 -1.38 -6.72
N PHE A 48 4.93 -2.28 -6.28
CA PHE A 48 3.67 -1.93 -5.64
C PHE A 48 3.53 -2.69 -4.33
N TRP A 49 3.43 -1.99 -3.22
CA TRP A 49 2.96 -2.54 -1.95
C TRP A 49 1.50 -2.13 -1.78
N ARG A 50 0.61 -3.10 -1.70
CA ARG A 50 -0.83 -2.86 -1.72
C ARG A 50 -1.49 -3.17 -0.40
N ASP A 51 -2.61 -2.50 -0.14
CA ASP A 51 -3.53 -2.79 0.95
C ASP A 51 -2.91 -2.76 2.34
N ILE A 52 -1.96 -1.85 2.55
CA ILE A 52 -1.33 -1.66 3.87
C ILE A 52 -2.32 -0.93 4.78
N PRO A 53 -2.75 -1.53 5.90
CA PRO A 53 -3.64 -0.85 6.83
C PRO A 53 -2.90 0.24 7.59
N TYR A 54 -3.33 1.48 7.51
CA TYR A 54 -2.81 2.58 8.31
C TYR A 54 -3.62 2.83 9.58
N ALA A 55 -4.84 2.29 9.65
CA ALA A 55 -5.72 2.36 10.80
C ALA A 55 -6.47 1.03 11.00
N GLN A 56 -7.00 0.84 12.20
CA GLN A 56 -7.88 -0.27 12.51
C GLN A 56 -9.19 -0.14 11.70
N PRO A 57 -9.84 -1.26 11.33
CA PRO A 57 -11.13 -1.23 10.64
C PRO A 57 -12.16 -0.38 11.41
N PRO A 58 -12.74 0.66 10.78
CA PRO A 58 -13.68 1.56 11.43
C PRO A 58 -15.11 0.98 11.46
N VAL A 59 -15.24 -0.23 11.99
CA VAL A 59 -16.49 -1.01 12.04
C VAL A 59 -17.04 -1.11 13.46
N GLY A 60 -18.32 -1.41 13.60
CA GLY A 60 -18.97 -1.63 14.91
C GLY A 60 -18.76 -0.42 15.83
N GLU A 61 -18.13 -0.62 16.99
CA GLU A 61 -17.87 0.41 17.99
C GLU A 61 -16.89 1.52 17.50
N LEU A 62 -16.12 1.26 16.45
CA LEU A 62 -15.22 2.24 15.84
C LEU A 62 -15.86 3.04 14.70
N ARG A 63 -17.09 2.70 14.28
CA ARG A 63 -17.85 3.52 13.33
C ARG A 63 -18.13 4.89 13.94
N TRP A 64 -17.91 5.95 13.17
CA TRP A 64 -18.04 7.34 13.63
C TRP A 64 -17.17 7.66 14.85
N ARG A 65 -15.95 7.12 14.85
CA ARG A 65 -14.88 7.45 15.79
C ARG A 65 -13.65 7.91 15.01
N ALA A 66 -12.78 8.63 15.70
CA ALA A 66 -11.46 8.94 15.18
C ALA A 66 -10.71 7.64 14.86
N PRO A 67 -9.93 7.60 13.76
CA PRO A 67 -9.18 6.41 13.40
C PRO A 67 -8.16 6.07 14.49
N LYS A 68 -7.98 4.78 14.73
CA LYS A 68 -6.94 4.25 15.61
C LYS A 68 -5.86 3.62 14.75
N ALA A 69 -4.59 3.90 15.03
CA ALA A 69 -3.48 3.34 14.30
C ALA A 69 -3.56 1.81 14.22
N ALA A 70 -3.29 1.25 13.05
CA ALA A 70 -3.07 -0.18 12.90
C ALA A 70 -1.70 -0.51 13.50
N GLN A 71 -1.65 -1.47 14.41
CA GLN A 71 -0.40 -1.95 15.02
C GLN A 71 -0.43 -3.47 15.05
N SER A 72 0.17 -4.08 14.06
CA SER A 72 0.24 -5.55 13.93
C SER A 72 1.57 -5.94 13.27
N PRO A 73 2.72 -5.61 13.87
CA PRO A 73 4.03 -5.72 13.23
C PRO A 73 4.44 -7.16 12.86
N LEU A 74 3.77 -8.16 13.42
CA LEU A 74 4.01 -9.58 13.12
C LEU A 74 3.01 -10.15 12.09
N ALA A 75 2.02 -9.36 11.64
CA ALA A 75 1.06 -9.82 10.65
C ALA A 75 1.66 -9.80 9.25
N GLU A 76 1.29 -10.79 8.43
CA GLU A 76 1.51 -10.75 6.99
C GLU A 76 0.35 -9.99 6.34
N ILE A 77 0.68 -8.96 5.58
CA ILE A 77 -0.29 -8.18 4.81
C ILE A 77 -0.39 -8.84 3.44
N GLY A 78 -1.55 -9.43 3.14
CA GLY A 78 -1.89 -9.96 1.83
C GLY A 78 -2.68 -8.95 1.02
N ALA A 79 -2.54 -8.99 -0.31
CA ALA A 79 -3.38 -8.22 -1.21
C ALA A 79 -4.85 -8.55 -1.02
N ARG A 80 -5.71 -7.54 -1.13
CA ARG A 80 -7.15 -7.65 -1.02
C ARG A 80 -7.80 -7.26 -2.35
N ASP A 81 -8.86 -7.93 -2.73
CA ASP A 81 -9.60 -7.56 -3.92
C ASP A 81 -10.37 -6.25 -3.68
N ASN A 82 -10.03 -5.21 -4.44
CA ASN A 82 -10.78 -3.96 -4.58
C ASN A 82 -11.26 -3.34 -3.25
N VAL A 83 -10.35 -3.09 -2.32
CA VAL A 83 -10.69 -2.39 -1.09
C VAL A 83 -10.93 -0.91 -1.39
N ALA A 84 -12.20 -0.52 -1.40
CA ALA A 84 -12.63 0.87 -1.43
C ALA A 84 -13.56 1.13 -0.25
N CYS A 85 -13.66 2.38 0.19
CA CYS A 85 -14.66 2.77 1.19
C CYS A 85 -16.07 2.74 0.62
N LEU A 86 -17.07 2.48 1.48
CA LEU A 86 -18.47 2.42 1.09
C LEU A 86 -18.90 3.69 0.33
N GLN A 87 -19.46 3.48 -0.86
CA GLN A 87 -19.91 4.54 -1.77
C GLN A 87 -20.99 4.00 -2.71
N VAL A 88 -21.71 4.89 -3.37
CA VAL A 88 -22.56 4.51 -4.51
C VAL A 88 -21.63 4.26 -5.70
N ALA A 89 -21.85 3.16 -6.40
CA ALA A 89 -21.10 2.80 -7.60
C ALA A 89 -21.19 3.92 -8.64
N TRP A 90 -20.06 4.24 -9.26
CA TRP A 90 -20.00 5.28 -10.27
C TRP A 90 -18.82 5.07 -11.24
N ASP A 91 -19.12 4.85 -12.50
CA ASP A 91 -18.12 4.57 -13.53
C ASP A 91 -17.27 5.80 -13.92
N GLY A 92 -17.70 7.00 -13.55
CA GLY A 92 -17.01 8.26 -13.90
C GLY A 92 -15.91 8.70 -12.93
N GLY A 93 -15.39 7.80 -12.09
CA GLY A 93 -14.27 8.12 -11.17
C GLY A 93 -14.44 7.57 -9.76
N GLY A 94 -15.49 6.79 -9.51
CA GLY A 94 -15.67 5.96 -8.32
C GLY A 94 -15.33 4.50 -8.61
N VAL A 95 -15.84 3.62 -7.78
CA VAL A 95 -15.78 2.17 -7.99
C VAL A 95 -16.90 1.77 -8.95
N PRO A 96 -16.60 1.07 -10.05
CA PRO A 96 -17.61 0.55 -10.96
C PRO A 96 -18.52 -0.48 -10.27
N GLY A 97 -19.76 -0.62 -10.75
CA GLY A 97 -20.71 -1.60 -10.26
C GLY A 97 -22.14 -1.08 -10.20
N GLU A 98 -22.96 -1.71 -9.39
CA GLU A 98 -24.35 -1.34 -9.18
C GLU A 98 -24.66 -1.11 -7.69
N GLY A 99 -25.44 -0.07 -7.39
CA GLY A 99 -25.89 0.23 -6.04
C GLY A 99 -24.77 0.71 -5.12
N VAL A 100 -24.66 0.10 -3.94
CA VAL A 100 -23.62 0.41 -2.95
C VAL A 100 -22.47 -0.59 -3.08
N VAL A 101 -21.26 -0.09 -3.20
CA VAL A 101 -20.02 -0.87 -3.36
C VAL A 101 -19.00 -0.47 -2.28
N GLY A 102 -17.94 -1.27 -2.14
CA GLY A 102 -16.91 -1.06 -1.13
C GLY A 102 -17.27 -1.63 0.24
N ALA A 103 -16.47 -1.30 1.24
CA ALA A 103 -16.62 -1.80 2.61
C ALA A 103 -16.36 -0.69 3.63
N GLU A 104 -16.80 -0.89 4.89
CA GLU A 104 -16.38 -0.01 6.00
C GLU A 104 -14.91 -0.28 6.39
N ASP A 105 -14.48 -1.55 6.34
CA ASP A 105 -13.06 -1.92 6.50
C ASP A 105 -12.28 -1.51 5.24
N CYS A 106 -11.86 -0.24 5.18
CA CYS A 106 -11.31 0.37 3.97
C CYS A 106 -10.10 1.28 4.20
N LEU A 107 -9.62 1.43 5.43
CA LEU A 107 -8.54 2.37 5.78
C LEU A 107 -7.15 1.80 5.42
N TYR A 108 -6.91 1.69 4.14
CA TYR A 108 -5.70 1.12 3.53
C TYR A 108 -5.03 2.14 2.62
N LEU A 109 -3.73 1.97 2.44
CA LEU A 109 -2.92 2.70 1.48
C LEU A 109 -2.16 1.74 0.55
N ASP A 110 -1.79 2.26 -0.61
CA ASP A 110 -0.88 1.63 -1.56
C ASP A 110 0.36 2.50 -1.72
N ILE A 111 1.50 1.85 -1.88
CA ILE A 111 2.77 2.51 -2.18
C ILE A 111 3.22 2.05 -3.56
N THR A 112 3.54 3.00 -4.43
CA THR A 112 4.17 2.75 -5.73
C THR A 112 5.53 3.43 -5.74
N ALA A 113 6.58 2.68 -6.10
CA ALA A 113 7.94 3.21 -6.20
C ALA A 113 8.60 2.78 -7.52
N PRO A 114 9.61 3.52 -8.01
CA PRO A 114 10.42 3.06 -9.13
C PRO A 114 11.07 1.71 -8.81
N ILE A 115 11.16 0.80 -9.78
CA ILE A 115 11.75 -0.54 -9.56
C ILE A 115 13.22 -0.48 -9.11
N ARG A 116 13.91 0.62 -9.39
CA ARG A 116 15.30 0.86 -9.00
C ARG A 116 15.47 1.68 -7.74
N ALA A 117 14.36 1.98 -7.03
CA ALA A 117 14.45 2.68 -5.76
C ALA A 117 15.30 1.90 -4.75
N THR A 118 16.20 2.60 -4.08
CA THR A 118 17.09 2.01 -3.07
C THR A 118 17.01 2.80 -1.77
N ALA A 119 17.35 2.15 -0.66
CA ALA A 119 17.43 2.81 0.64
C ALA A 119 18.60 3.79 0.74
N VAL A 120 19.56 3.76 -0.21
CA VAL A 120 20.76 4.60 -0.19
C VAL A 120 20.47 6.00 -0.73
N GLU A 121 19.53 6.10 -1.68
CA GLU A 121 19.12 7.39 -2.27
C GLU A 121 17.63 7.61 -1.98
N PRO A 122 17.29 8.32 -0.89
CA PRO A 122 15.91 8.56 -0.53
C PRO A 122 15.21 9.40 -1.60
N LEU A 123 14.06 8.93 -2.05
CA LEU A 123 13.22 9.61 -3.01
C LEU A 123 12.17 10.48 -2.31
N PRO A 124 11.74 11.58 -2.92
CA PRO A 124 10.63 12.36 -2.40
C PRO A 124 9.33 11.53 -2.43
N VAL A 125 8.49 11.73 -1.41
CA VAL A 125 7.20 11.05 -1.29
C VAL A 125 6.09 11.99 -1.69
N MET A 126 5.28 11.58 -2.66
CA MET A 126 4.03 12.23 -3.03
C MET A 126 2.86 11.49 -2.37
N PHE A 127 2.15 12.19 -1.50
CA PHE A 127 0.96 11.68 -0.84
C PHE A 127 -0.27 12.06 -1.67
N TRP A 128 -0.98 11.07 -2.21
CA TRP A 128 -2.12 11.29 -3.08
C TRP A 128 -3.44 10.97 -2.38
N ILE A 129 -4.35 11.94 -2.41
CA ILE A 129 -5.69 11.87 -1.86
C ILE A 129 -6.65 11.91 -3.04
N HIS A 130 -7.44 10.85 -3.24
CA HIS A 130 -8.37 10.79 -4.36
C HIS A 130 -9.48 11.84 -4.27
N GLY A 131 -9.98 12.26 -5.42
CA GLY A 131 -11.14 13.16 -5.55
C GLY A 131 -12.46 12.42 -5.34
N GLY A 132 -13.55 13.04 -5.81
CA GLY A 132 -14.91 12.48 -5.77
C GLY A 132 -15.82 13.14 -4.74
N GLY A 133 -15.49 14.39 -4.33
CA GLY A 133 -16.34 15.23 -3.48
C GLY A 133 -16.62 14.62 -2.10
N ASN A 134 -15.69 13.82 -1.56
CA ASN A 134 -15.83 13.08 -0.30
C ASN A 134 -16.97 12.04 -0.30
N THR A 135 -17.50 11.69 -1.44
CA THR A 135 -18.62 10.74 -1.59
C THR A 135 -18.25 9.50 -2.40
N SER A 136 -17.23 9.60 -3.25
CA SER A 136 -16.75 8.52 -4.11
C SER A 136 -15.25 8.59 -4.32
N GLY A 137 -14.68 7.55 -4.94
CA GLY A 137 -13.26 7.46 -5.24
C GLY A 137 -12.55 6.36 -4.44
N PHE A 138 -11.32 6.05 -4.83
CA PHE A 138 -10.50 5.03 -4.17
C PHE A 138 -9.03 5.16 -4.53
N LYS A 139 -8.15 4.57 -3.71
CA LYS A 139 -6.68 4.62 -3.84
C LYS A 139 -6.14 4.08 -5.17
N GLY A 140 -6.82 3.10 -5.77
CA GLY A 140 -6.40 2.44 -7.02
C GLY A 140 -6.95 3.09 -8.29
N TYR A 141 -7.44 4.33 -8.24
CA TYR A 141 -8.02 4.99 -9.42
C TYR A 141 -7.00 5.27 -10.53
N TYR A 142 -5.77 5.60 -10.18
CA TYR A 142 -4.69 5.83 -11.14
C TYR A 142 -3.59 4.79 -11.03
N ASP A 143 -3.00 4.44 -12.17
CA ASP A 143 -1.71 3.77 -12.24
C ASP A 143 -0.60 4.83 -12.20
N PHE A 144 0.21 4.78 -11.15
CA PHE A 144 1.31 5.72 -10.93
C PHE A 144 2.66 5.23 -11.48
N SER A 145 2.75 4.07 -12.14
CA SER A 145 4.01 3.47 -12.60
C SER A 145 4.83 4.41 -13.47
N THR A 146 4.22 5.03 -14.48
CA THR A 146 4.89 6.01 -15.35
C THR A 146 5.36 7.25 -14.59
N LEU A 147 4.57 7.72 -13.63
CA LEU A 147 4.93 8.90 -12.83
C LEU A 147 6.14 8.62 -11.94
N VAL A 148 6.12 7.51 -11.19
CA VAL A 148 7.22 7.19 -10.27
C VAL A 148 8.51 6.94 -11.03
N GLU A 149 8.47 6.28 -12.18
CA GLU A 149 9.63 6.06 -13.02
C GLU A 149 10.20 7.38 -13.57
N SER A 150 9.35 8.18 -14.20
CA SER A 150 9.80 9.39 -14.89
C SER A 150 10.26 10.51 -13.96
N GLN A 151 9.64 10.64 -12.78
CA GLN A 151 9.94 11.72 -11.84
C GLN A 151 10.78 11.27 -10.64
N GLN A 152 11.09 9.97 -10.53
CA GLN A 152 11.87 9.41 -9.42
C GLN A 152 11.27 9.81 -8.06
N VAL A 153 9.98 9.55 -7.89
CA VAL A 153 9.21 9.81 -6.68
C VAL A 153 8.55 8.52 -6.19
N ILE A 154 8.24 8.45 -4.90
CA ILE A 154 7.36 7.42 -4.34
C ILE A 154 5.96 8.01 -4.23
N VAL A 155 4.94 7.29 -4.67
CA VAL A 155 3.54 7.70 -4.49
C VAL A 155 2.89 6.84 -3.40
N VAL A 156 2.27 7.49 -2.43
CA VAL A 156 1.43 6.86 -1.43
C VAL A 156 -0.02 7.30 -1.69
N ALA A 157 -0.85 6.36 -2.13
CA ALA A 157 -2.26 6.58 -2.42
C ALA A 157 -3.12 5.99 -1.29
N ILE A 158 -4.09 6.73 -0.79
CA ILE A 158 -4.90 6.32 0.36
C ILE A 158 -6.38 6.21 0.03
N ASN A 159 -7.07 5.33 0.76
CA ASN A 159 -8.50 5.45 0.98
C ASN A 159 -8.76 6.27 2.25
N TYR A 160 -9.92 6.88 2.34
CA TYR A 160 -10.45 7.52 3.54
C TYR A 160 -11.97 7.37 3.55
N ARG A 161 -12.60 7.35 4.72
CA ARG A 161 -14.05 7.18 4.83
C ARG A 161 -14.80 8.26 4.06
N LEU A 162 -15.87 7.86 3.38
CA LEU A 162 -16.66 8.69 2.47
C LEU A 162 -18.08 8.93 3.00
N GLY A 163 -18.72 9.97 2.48
CA GLY A 163 -20.12 10.28 2.74
C GLY A 163 -20.47 10.28 4.22
N PRO A 164 -21.57 9.63 4.62
CA PRO A 164 -22.01 9.60 6.02
C PRO A 164 -21.11 8.78 6.95
N PHE A 165 -20.19 7.98 6.42
CA PHE A 165 -19.19 7.27 7.24
C PHE A 165 -18.01 8.16 7.60
N GLY A 166 -17.66 9.10 6.72
CA GLY A 166 -16.57 10.07 6.91
C GLY A 166 -17.01 11.38 7.55
N TRP A 167 -18.22 11.82 7.30
CA TRP A 167 -18.75 13.09 7.82
C TRP A 167 -20.16 12.89 8.35
N PHE A 168 -20.28 12.73 9.65
CA PHE A 168 -21.55 12.48 10.31
C PHE A 168 -21.61 13.18 11.66
N SER A 169 -22.70 13.91 11.89
CA SER A 169 -22.97 14.57 13.17
C SER A 169 -24.39 14.26 13.62
N HIS A 170 -24.51 13.68 14.80
CA HIS A 170 -25.80 13.41 15.43
C HIS A 170 -25.70 13.62 16.94
N PRO A 171 -26.67 14.25 17.61
CA PRO A 171 -26.59 14.58 19.03
C PRO A 171 -26.32 13.36 19.93
N VAL A 172 -26.85 12.18 19.61
CA VAL A 172 -26.63 10.95 20.39
C VAL A 172 -25.17 10.50 20.28
N VAL A 173 -24.58 10.53 19.07
CA VAL A 173 -23.16 10.19 18.84
C VAL A 173 -22.27 11.20 19.57
N GLN A 174 -22.56 12.48 19.44
CA GLN A 174 -21.79 13.57 20.05
C GLN A 174 -21.83 13.55 21.57
N LYS A 175 -22.95 13.19 22.17
CA LYS A 175 -23.10 13.12 23.62
C LYS A 175 -22.19 12.09 24.27
N GLN A 176 -21.88 11.01 23.56
CA GLN A 176 -21.04 9.90 24.03
C GLN A 176 -19.60 10.00 23.54
N ALA A 177 -19.29 11.02 22.73
CA ALA A 177 -17.99 11.19 22.13
C ALA A 177 -17.07 12.05 23.01
N GLU A 178 -15.78 11.73 23.01
CA GLU A 178 -14.73 12.48 23.69
C GLU A 178 -13.58 12.80 22.72
N GLY A 179 -12.80 13.83 23.01
CA GLY A 179 -11.63 14.21 22.21
C GLY A 179 -11.96 14.38 20.73
N LEU A 180 -11.18 13.72 19.85
CA LEU A 180 -11.33 13.79 18.41
C LEU A 180 -12.60 13.10 17.89
N ASP A 181 -13.21 12.21 18.65
CA ASP A 181 -14.48 11.58 18.29
C ASP A 181 -15.63 12.61 18.16
N ARG A 182 -15.48 13.78 18.78
CA ARG A 182 -16.45 14.88 18.68
C ARG A 182 -16.33 15.70 17.40
N SER A 183 -15.31 15.47 16.59
CA SER A 183 -15.03 16.30 15.42
C SER A 183 -16.07 16.17 14.30
N SER A 184 -16.74 15.01 14.19
CA SER A 184 -17.63 14.68 13.07
C SER A 184 -16.96 14.64 11.68
N ASN A 185 -15.64 14.80 11.62
CA ASN A 185 -14.82 14.89 10.41
C ASN A 185 -13.91 13.65 10.28
N PHE A 186 -14.49 12.48 10.39
CA PHE A 186 -13.72 11.22 10.49
C PHE A 186 -12.89 10.95 9.24
N GLY A 187 -13.41 11.27 8.02
CA GLY A 187 -12.65 11.16 6.78
C GLY A 187 -11.42 12.08 6.75
N THR A 188 -11.50 13.30 7.30
CA THR A 188 -10.34 14.18 7.44
C THR A 188 -9.34 13.62 8.45
N LEU A 189 -9.82 13.05 9.55
CA LEU A 189 -8.95 12.40 10.54
C LEU A 189 -8.27 11.15 9.97
N ASP A 190 -8.92 10.42 9.06
CA ASP A 190 -8.32 9.29 8.35
C ASP A 190 -7.11 9.75 7.50
N ILE A 191 -7.24 10.86 6.78
CA ILE A 191 -6.14 11.46 6.00
C ILE A 191 -4.97 11.84 6.92
N ILE A 192 -5.24 12.45 8.06
CA ILE A 192 -4.22 12.82 9.06
C ILE A 192 -3.54 11.57 9.63
N GLN A 193 -4.31 10.52 9.91
CA GLN A 193 -3.77 9.25 10.40
C GLN A 193 -2.86 8.57 9.36
N ALA A 194 -3.26 8.58 8.08
CA ALA A 194 -2.44 8.04 7.01
C ALA A 194 -1.14 8.84 6.82
N LEU A 195 -1.18 10.17 6.88
CA LEU A 195 0.01 11.01 6.86
C LEU A 195 0.94 10.71 8.05
N SER A 196 0.37 10.51 9.25
CA SER A 196 1.14 10.14 10.44
C SER A 196 1.80 8.77 10.30
N TRP A 197 1.13 7.83 9.62
CA TRP A 197 1.69 6.50 9.32
C TRP A 197 2.89 6.60 8.35
N VAL A 198 2.81 7.45 7.33
CA VAL A 198 3.90 7.65 6.35
C VAL A 198 5.15 8.27 6.97
N GLN A 199 5.01 8.98 8.09
CA GLN A 199 6.11 9.64 8.81
C GLN A 199 6.84 8.73 9.81
N GLN A 200 6.37 7.51 10.04
CA GLN A 200 6.97 6.55 10.99
C GLN A 200 8.06 5.71 10.33
#